data_7d918c111dcaf1156a3a35d430b7d3c6
#
_entry.id   7d918c111dcaf1156a3a35d430b7d3c6
#
_cell.length_a   1.000
_cell.length_b   1.000
_cell.length_c   1.000
_cell.angle_alpha   90.00
_cell.angle_beta   90.00
_cell.angle_gamma   90.00
#
_symmetry.space_group_name_H-M   'P 1'
#
loop_
_entity.id
_entity.type
_entity.pdbx_description
1 polymer ?
#
loop_
_entity_poly.entity_id
_entity_poly.type
_entity_poly.pdbx_seq_one_letter_code
_entity_poly.pdbx_strand_id
1 'polypeptide(L)'
;SVFISANDANNVIKRQRRASSLLWEEVLQGSLERECLEERCTHEEAREVFENDEILKLFWDVYYEGRRCSSSPCQHNGVCEDNIRGYTCTCAEGYEGEDCAFAKNECHHQANQGCHHFCYPGINSYHCSCADGYELGKDEKQCIALDQCACGRLQDSDNLISESRKKRDEQFPWQVLLLNSEGKGFCGGALLKSNYVLTTAECALLHSHFEIRVGTGPSGTNGTEKIMQVSEKHIHMRYDEDTGENNIALLQLQEHVDCNHHQLPVCTPERDFAEHVLIPKLAGTVSGWRMEGDELKGDEMQVSYLPAEDCKQILNISLTNRQFCGHLQEAVDKRLAGGSFLATKYKGTWFLTGMLGSWPPEDTDWETFLFTNTARYIIWFKQNMK
;
A
#
# COMPACT_ATOMS: atom_id res chain seq x y z
N SER A 1 -0.05 40.85 21.15
CA SER A 1 1.40 41.08 21.13
C SER A 1 2.08 39.71 21.33
N VAL A 2 2.73 39.22 20.30
CA VAL A 2 3.36 37.87 20.24
C VAL A 2 4.89 37.97 20.45
N PHE A 3 5.34 39.00 21.18
CA PHE A 3 6.75 39.15 21.45
C PHE A 3 7.06 38.92 22.92
N ILE A 4 7.90 37.91 23.19
CA ILE A 4 8.44 37.60 24.50
C ILE A 4 9.55 38.63 24.81
N SER A 5 9.69 39.03 26.07
CA SER A 5 10.74 39.99 26.46
C SER A 5 12.13 39.39 26.23
N ALA A 6 13.13 40.23 25.98
CA ALA A 6 14.51 39.76 25.74
C ALA A 6 15.08 38.93 26.92
N ASN A 7 14.61 39.16 28.15
CA ASN A 7 14.98 38.36 29.31
C ASN A 7 14.34 36.94 29.32
N ASP A 8 13.09 36.84 28.88
CA ASP A 8 12.39 35.58 28.79
C ASP A 8 12.90 34.75 27.59
N ALA A 9 13.23 35.42 26.47
CA ALA A 9 13.88 34.76 25.32
C ALA A 9 15.26 34.19 25.67
N ASN A 10 16.06 34.89 26.50
CA ASN A 10 17.36 34.38 26.94
C ASN A 10 17.24 33.20 27.91
N ASN A 11 16.10 33.02 28.60
CA ASN A 11 15.86 31.82 29.43
C ASN A 11 15.41 30.61 28.64
N VAL A 12 14.77 30.82 27.46
CA VAL A 12 14.34 29.75 26.55
C VAL A 12 15.49 29.34 25.60
N ILE A 13 16.39 30.28 25.26
CA ILE A 13 17.58 30.04 24.41
C ILE A 13 18.83 30.00 25.29
N LYS A 14 18.85 29.21 26.33
CA LYS A 14 20.12 28.81 26.92
C LYS A 14 20.79 27.84 25.97
N ARG A 15 21.60 28.41 25.07
CA ARG A 15 22.56 27.68 24.27
C ARG A 15 23.50 27.01 25.25
N GLN A 16 23.34 25.71 25.50
CA GLN A 16 24.34 24.92 26.21
C GLN A 16 25.63 25.03 25.40
N ARG A 17 26.62 25.68 26.00
CA ARG A 17 27.96 25.71 25.45
C ARG A 17 28.45 24.28 25.46
N ARG A 18 28.77 23.72 24.30
CA ARG A 18 29.61 22.52 24.24
C ARG A 18 30.84 22.78 25.04
N ALA A 19 30.99 22.07 26.13
CA ALA A 19 32.19 22.12 26.96
C ALA A 19 33.31 21.44 26.18
N SER A 20 34.09 22.17 25.46
CA SER A 20 35.38 21.74 24.91
C SER A 20 36.43 22.63 25.47
N SER A 21 36.85 22.35 26.69
CA SER A 21 38.14 22.77 27.18
C SER A 21 38.59 21.73 28.22
N LEU A 22 39.50 20.93 27.81
CA LEU A 22 40.19 19.89 28.57
C LEU A 22 40.77 20.33 29.95
N LEU A 23 40.68 21.60 30.30
CA LEU A 23 41.21 22.18 31.56
C LEU A 23 40.18 22.33 32.67
N TRP A 24 38.87 22.14 32.41
CA TRP A 24 37.79 22.27 33.41
C TRP A 24 37.08 20.97 33.69
N GLU A 25 37.35 19.91 32.95
CA GLU A 25 36.75 18.59 33.16
C GLU A 25 37.17 17.92 34.46
N GLU A 26 38.43 18.16 34.90
CA GLU A 26 38.95 17.61 36.15
C GLU A 26 38.40 18.27 37.41
N VAL A 27 37.64 19.37 37.29
CA VAL A 27 37.15 20.15 38.45
C VAL A 27 35.65 20.02 38.70
N LEU A 28 34.92 19.48 37.75
CA LEU A 28 33.45 19.26 37.88
C LEU A 28 33.18 17.75 38.03
N GLN A 29 32.51 17.42 39.13
CA GLN A 29 32.03 16.07 39.39
C GLN A 29 31.29 15.50 38.14
N GLY A 30 31.68 14.34 37.68
CA GLY A 30 31.17 13.74 36.46
C GLY A 30 29.64 13.65 36.45
N SER A 31 29.03 14.07 35.36
CA SER A 31 27.57 13.96 35.15
C SER A 31 27.29 12.85 34.16
N LEU A 32 26.54 11.83 34.61
CA LEU A 32 26.14 10.69 33.79
C LEU A 32 25.45 11.12 32.47
N GLU A 33 24.67 12.20 32.52
CA GLU A 33 23.97 12.73 31.34
C GLU A 33 24.93 13.26 30.31
N ARG A 34 25.94 14.01 30.74
CA ARG A 34 26.90 14.64 29.86
C ARG A 34 27.86 13.62 29.25
N GLU A 35 28.40 12.76 30.11
CA GLU A 35 29.55 11.91 29.74
C GLU A 35 29.12 10.57 29.14
N CYS A 36 27.96 10.04 29.55
CA CYS A 36 27.47 8.74 29.10
C CYS A 36 26.22 8.76 28.22
N LEU A 37 25.44 9.86 28.22
CA LEU A 37 24.22 9.98 27.39
C LEU A 37 24.39 10.91 26.21
N GLU A 38 25.18 12.00 26.34
CA GLU A 38 25.43 12.94 25.25
C GLU A 38 26.72 12.59 24.45
N GLU A 39 27.69 11.98 25.11
CA GLU A 39 28.95 11.54 24.50
C GLU A 39 29.22 10.04 24.75
N ARG A 40 30.25 9.50 24.16
CA ARG A 40 30.63 8.09 24.31
C ARG A 40 31.38 7.91 25.64
N CYS A 41 30.76 7.28 26.60
CA CYS A 41 31.28 7.05 27.92
C CYS A 41 32.43 6.04 27.92
N THR A 42 33.54 6.38 28.56
CA THR A 42 34.58 5.43 28.89
C THR A 42 34.32 4.78 30.25
N HIS A 43 34.92 3.63 30.51
CA HIS A 43 34.75 2.93 31.79
C HIS A 43 35.20 3.76 32.99
N GLU A 44 36.23 4.62 32.82
CA GLU A 44 36.73 5.50 33.88
C GLU A 44 35.74 6.64 34.17
N GLU A 45 35.17 7.28 33.15
CA GLU A 45 34.16 8.32 33.32
C GLU A 45 32.91 7.79 34.02
N ALA A 46 32.44 6.59 33.65
CA ALA A 46 31.32 5.93 34.35
C ALA A 46 31.69 5.60 35.81
N ARG A 47 32.95 5.22 36.09
CA ARG A 47 33.44 4.92 37.44
C ARG A 47 33.49 6.16 38.32
N GLU A 48 33.83 7.32 37.80
CA GLU A 48 33.80 8.59 38.53
C GLU A 48 32.39 8.99 38.95
N VAL A 49 31.37 8.64 38.13
CA VAL A 49 29.97 8.93 38.41
C VAL A 49 29.40 7.97 39.50
N PHE A 50 29.71 6.68 39.39
CA PHE A 50 29.05 5.68 40.25
C PHE A 50 29.77 5.40 41.57
N GLU A 51 31.09 5.70 41.68
CA GLU A 51 31.93 5.49 42.86
C GLU A 51 31.77 4.09 43.52
N ASN A 52 31.07 3.16 42.87
CA ASN A 52 30.79 1.82 43.33
C ASN A 52 30.93 0.80 42.21
N ASP A 53 31.83 -0.14 42.36
CA ASP A 53 32.18 -1.13 41.33
C ASP A 53 31.02 -2.09 41.00
N GLU A 54 30.08 -2.38 41.92
CA GLU A 54 28.94 -3.24 41.65
C GLU A 54 27.87 -2.50 40.77
N ILE A 55 27.61 -1.24 41.13
CA ILE A 55 26.67 -0.39 40.40
C ILE A 55 27.26 -0.05 39.03
N LEU A 56 28.54 0.25 38.97
CA LEU A 56 29.26 0.46 37.72
C LEU A 56 29.16 -0.74 36.77
N LYS A 57 29.34 -1.95 37.29
CA LYS A 57 29.21 -3.18 36.49
C LYS A 57 27.80 -3.37 35.95
N LEU A 58 26.77 -3.19 36.79
CA LEU A 58 25.37 -3.26 36.37
C LEU A 58 25.03 -2.21 35.30
N PHE A 59 25.51 -0.97 35.49
CA PHE A 59 25.34 0.09 34.49
C PHE A 59 26.06 -0.28 33.19
N TRP A 60 27.28 -0.78 33.28
CA TRP A 60 28.09 -1.09 32.13
C TRP A 60 27.51 -2.24 31.30
N ASP A 61 26.98 -3.26 31.98
CA ASP A 61 26.28 -4.38 31.34
C ASP A 61 25.01 -3.91 30.61
N VAL A 62 24.29 -2.92 31.15
CA VAL A 62 23.10 -2.33 30.53
C VAL A 62 23.46 -1.31 29.45
N TYR A 63 24.49 -0.50 29.68
CA TYR A 63 24.93 0.58 28.79
C TYR A 63 25.42 0.05 27.45
N TYR A 64 26.16 -1.03 27.45
CA TYR A 64 26.53 -1.77 26.26
C TYR A 64 25.52 -2.87 25.87
N GLU A 65 24.42 -3.04 26.65
CA GLU A 65 23.41 -4.07 26.46
C GLU A 65 23.99 -5.43 26.06
N GLY A 66 25.05 -5.85 26.78
CA GLY A 66 25.66 -7.16 26.63
C GLY A 66 26.23 -7.42 25.24
N ARG A 67 27.03 -6.52 24.66
CA ARG A 67 27.73 -6.75 23.37
C ARG A 67 26.83 -7.41 22.32
N ARG A 68 25.96 -6.67 21.71
CA ARG A 68 25.01 -7.18 20.70
C ARG A 68 25.70 -7.87 19.53
N CYS A 69 26.92 -7.46 19.20
CA CYS A 69 27.74 -8.16 18.19
C CYS A 69 28.11 -9.59 18.58
N SER A 70 28.03 -9.97 19.85
CA SER A 70 28.29 -11.36 20.28
C SER A 70 27.26 -12.36 19.75
N SER A 71 26.05 -11.91 19.42
CA SER A 71 25.01 -12.73 18.77
C SER A 71 25.22 -12.85 17.25
N SER A 72 26.27 -12.22 16.69
CA SER A 72 26.57 -12.19 15.25
C SER A 72 25.37 -11.74 14.40
N PRO A 73 24.79 -10.55 14.66
CA PRO A 73 23.58 -10.09 13.98
C PRO A 73 23.81 -9.79 12.49
N CYS A 74 25.03 -9.37 12.12
CA CYS A 74 25.37 -9.02 10.74
C CYS A 74 25.51 -10.29 9.88
N GLN A 75 24.67 -10.37 8.86
CA GLN A 75 24.64 -11.48 7.91
C GLN A 75 25.69 -11.30 6.79
N HIS A 76 25.87 -12.34 5.96
CA HIS A 76 26.73 -12.31 4.78
C HIS A 76 28.13 -11.72 5.02
N ASN A 77 28.76 -12.10 6.13
CA ASN A 77 30.09 -11.64 6.55
C ASN A 77 30.19 -10.11 6.75
N GLY A 78 29.09 -9.44 7.08
CA GLY A 78 29.12 -8.06 7.52
C GLY A 78 29.93 -7.91 8.81
N VAL A 79 30.65 -6.79 8.93
CA VAL A 79 31.45 -6.46 10.12
C VAL A 79 30.53 -5.75 11.12
N CYS A 80 30.45 -6.29 12.35
CA CYS A 80 29.63 -5.73 13.42
C CYS A 80 30.45 -4.84 14.34
N GLU A 81 29.95 -3.67 14.65
CA GLU A 81 30.51 -2.75 15.67
C GLU A 81 29.44 -2.46 16.72
N ASP A 82 29.76 -2.69 18.00
CA ASP A 82 28.90 -2.36 19.14
C ASP A 82 28.81 -0.84 19.32
N ASN A 83 27.60 -0.32 19.44
CA ASN A 83 27.30 1.08 19.73
C ASN A 83 26.59 1.23 21.09
N ILE A 84 26.50 2.48 21.58
CA ILE A 84 25.97 2.81 22.91
C ILE A 84 24.56 2.25 23.19
N ARG A 85 23.74 1.99 22.19
CA ARG A 85 22.37 1.45 22.34
C ARG A 85 22.03 0.41 21.28
N GLY A 86 23.04 -0.19 20.67
CA GLY A 86 22.83 -1.12 19.59
C GLY A 86 24.11 -1.61 18.96
N TYR A 87 24.05 -1.87 17.69
CA TYR A 87 25.18 -2.24 16.85
C TYR A 87 25.02 -1.61 15.47
N THR A 88 26.09 -1.59 14.72
CA THR A 88 26.08 -1.20 13.30
C THR A 88 26.76 -2.27 12.49
N CYS A 89 26.15 -2.68 11.38
CA CYS A 89 26.76 -3.59 10.44
C CYS A 89 27.38 -2.82 9.26
N THR A 90 28.64 -3.07 8.98
CA THR A 90 29.29 -2.69 7.71
C THR A 90 29.18 -3.88 6.76
N CYS A 91 28.34 -3.77 5.74
CA CYS A 91 28.03 -4.89 4.84
C CYS A 91 29.18 -5.16 3.87
N ALA A 92 29.38 -6.44 3.57
CA ALA A 92 30.25 -6.85 2.49
C ALA A 92 29.73 -6.35 1.14
N GLU A 93 30.61 -6.28 0.14
CA GLU A 93 30.23 -5.85 -1.22
C GLU A 93 29.10 -6.75 -1.77
N GLY A 94 28.07 -6.11 -2.33
CA GLY A 94 26.88 -6.81 -2.86
C GLY A 94 25.73 -6.99 -1.89
N TYR A 95 25.87 -6.58 -0.61
CA TYR A 95 24.81 -6.69 0.40
C TYR A 95 24.43 -5.33 0.98
N GLU A 96 23.19 -5.22 1.47
CA GLU A 96 22.64 -4.02 2.10
C GLU A 96 21.63 -4.37 3.20
N GLY A 97 21.14 -3.35 3.89
CA GLY A 97 20.21 -3.48 5.02
C GLY A 97 20.89 -3.31 6.36
N GLU A 98 20.12 -3.15 7.43
CA GLU A 98 20.61 -2.91 8.78
C GLU A 98 21.52 -4.06 9.28
N ASP A 99 21.12 -5.31 8.97
CA ASP A 99 21.84 -6.53 9.33
C ASP A 99 22.57 -7.16 8.13
N CYS A 100 22.73 -6.45 7.03
CA CYS A 100 23.28 -6.98 5.78
C CYS A 100 22.51 -8.20 5.22
N ALA A 101 21.22 -8.28 5.49
CA ALA A 101 20.38 -9.43 5.15
C ALA A 101 20.03 -9.50 3.66
N PHE A 102 20.17 -8.40 2.92
CA PHE A 102 19.65 -8.25 1.58
C PHE A 102 20.76 -8.16 0.52
N ALA A 103 20.61 -8.92 -0.55
CA ALA A 103 21.48 -8.78 -1.72
C ALA A 103 21.06 -7.56 -2.54
N LYS A 104 22.03 -6.73 -2.97
CA LYS A 104 21.75 -5.50 -3.75
C LYS A 104 21.18 -5.77 -5.14
N ASN A 105 21.32 -6.96 -5.66
CA ASN A 105 20.82 -7.35 -6.97
C ASN A 105 19.39 -7.93 -6.93
N GLU A 106 18.80 -8.05 -5.76
CA GLU A 106 17.47 -8.61 -5.55
C GLU A 106 16.47 -7.53 -5.08
N CYS A 107 15.19 -7.80 -5.29
CA CYS A 107 14.13 -6.93 -4.85
C CYS A 107 13.67 -7.28 -3.43
N HIS A 108 13.89 -6.39 -2.49
CA HIS A 108 13.46 -6.54 -1.10
C HIS A 108 12.47 -5.45 -0.71
N HIS A 109 11.24 -5.84 -0.51
CA HIS A 109 10.15 -4.90 -0.18
C HIS A 109 10.23 -4.37 1.26
N GLN A 110 11.07 -4.95 2.10
CA GLN A 110 11.30 -4.52 3.48
C GLN A 110 12.48 -3.55 3.61
N ALA A 111 13.32 -3.44 2.58
CA ALA A 111 14.42 -2.50 2.59
C ALA A 111 13.90 -1.04 2.52
N ASN A 112 14.36 -0.17 3.44
CA ASN A 112 13.96 1.24 3.54
C ASN A 112 14.25 2.06 2.27
N GLN A 113 14.96 1.51 1.30
CA GLN A 113 15.38 2.15 0.06
C GLN A 113 14.87 1.46 -1.21
N GLY A 114 13.84 0.62 -1.09
CA GLY A 114 13.24 -0.07 -2.24
C GLY A 114 12.51 0.86 -3.21
N CYS A 115 12.16 0.31 -4.37
CA CYS A 115 11.44 1.01 -5.42
C CYS A 115 10.10 1.60 -4.94
N HIS A 116 9.70 2.70 -5.56
CA HIS A 116 8.38 3.30 -5.30
C HIS A 116 7.26 2.42 -5.81
N HIS A 117 7.39 1.86 -7.03
CA HIS A 117 6.42 0.92 -7.59
C HIS A 117 7.05 -0.46 -7.81
N PHE A 118 7.53 -0.77 -9.00
CA PHE A 118 7.99 -2.10 -9.38
C PHE A 118 9.50 -2.23 -9.25
N CYS A 119 9.94 -3.43 -8.93
CA CYS A 119 11.34 -3.76 -8.74
C CYS A 119 11.71 -5.00 -9.55
N TYR A 120 12.81 -4.93 -10.26
CA TYR A 120 13.36 -6.04 -11.02
C TYR A 120 14.76 -6.38 -10.54
N PRO A 121 15.05 -7.65 -10.25
CA PRO A 121 16.40 -8.07 -9.92
C PRO A 121 17.33 -7.88 -11.12
N GLY A 122 18.60 -7.55 -10.86
CA GLY A 122 19.63 -7.31 -11.87
C GLY A 122 20.91 -8.09 -11.58
N ILE A 123 21.95 -7.85 -12.35
CA ILE A 123 23.24 -8.55 -12.17
C ILE A 123 24.01 -7.98 -10.97
N ASN A 124 24.15 -6.67 -10.89
CA ASN A 124 24.90 -5.99 -9.83
C ASN A 124 24.02 -5.27 -8.82
N SER A 125 22.85 -4.82 -9.26
CA SER A 125 21.83 -4.17 -8.42
C SER A 125 20.45 -4.36 -9.03
N TYR A 126 19.40 -4.24 -8.22
CA TYR A 126 18.04 -4.16 -8.74
C TYR A 126 17.81 -2.85 -9.48
N HIS A 127 16.79 -2.82 -10.33
CA HIS A 127 16.32 -1.58 -10.96
C HIS A 127 14.81 -1.41 -10.75
N CYS A 128 14.39 -0.16 -10.68
CA CYS A 128 12.99 0.20 -10.46
C CYS A 128 12.30 0.54 -11.77
N SER A 129 11.00 0.36 -11.81
CA SER A 129 10.13 0.90 -12.84
C SER A 129 8.82 1.42 -12.25
N CYS A 130 8.08 2.15 -13.06
CA CYS A 130 6.88 2.84 -12.63
C CYS A 130 5.63 2.29 -13.32
N ALA A 131 4.48 2.47 -12.68
CA ALA A 131 3.17 2.20 -13.25
C ALA A 131 2.83 3.22 -14.37
N ASP A 132 1.78 2.94 -15.13
CA ASP A 132 1.31 3.78 -16.26
C ASP A 132 1.04 5.22 -15.80
N GLY A 133 1.58 6.19 -16.55
CA GLY A 133 1.47 7.62 -16.25
C GLY A 133 2.51 8.16 -15.26
N TYR A 134 3.54 7.37 -14.93
CA TYR A 134 4.65 7.78 -14.07
C TYR A 134 6.01 7.56 -14.75
N GLU A 135 6.98 8.36 -14.38
CA GLU A 135 8.38 8.20 -14.76
C GLU A 135 9.29 8.09 -13.54
N LEU A 136 10.46 7.49 -13.72
CA LEU A 136 11.46 7.42 -12.67
C LEU A 136 12.07 8.79 -12.40
N GLY A 137 12.16 9.14 -11.12
CA GLY A 137 12.86 10.32 -10.66
C GLY A 137 14.38 10.21 -10.84
N LYS A 138 15.09 11.29 -10.51
CA LYS A 138 16.55 11.35 -10.61
C LYS A 138 17.28 10.38 -9.68
N ASP A 139 16.60 9.91 -8.64
CA ASP A 139 17.10 8.92 -7.69
C ASP A 139 16.97 7.48 -8.19
N GLU A 140 16.40 7.28 -9.42
CA GLU A 140 16.11 5.99 -10.03
C GLU A 140 15.24 5.07 -9.18
N LYS A 141 14.52 5.59 -8.18
CA LYS A 141 13.69 4.84 -7.23
C LYS A 141 12.28 5.37 -7.09
N GLN A 142 12.09 6.68 -7.05
CA GLN A 142 10.80 7.31 -6.94
C GLN A 142 10.10 7.38 -8.29
N CYS A 143 8.78 7.19 -8.28
CA CYS A 143 7.93 7.37 -9.45
C CYS A 143 7.21 8.71 -9.34
N ILE A 144 7.42 9.57 -10.33
CA ILE A 144 6.85 10.91 -10.42
C ILE A 144 5.75 10.88 -11.45
N ALA A 145 4.55 11.37 -11.10
CA ALA A 145 3.45 11.43 -12.04
C ALA A 145 3.76 12.40 -13.19
N LEU A 146 3.58 11.94 -14.43
CA LEU A 146 3.82 12.73 -15.65
C LEU A 146 2.78 13.84 -15.80
N ASP A 147 1.54 13.54 -15.45
CA ASP A 147 0.42 14.46 -15.55
C ASP A 147 -0.67 14.12 -14.50
N GLN A 148 -1.80 14.81 -14.60
CA GLN A 148 -2.95 14.58 -13.74
C GLN A 148 -3.67 13.25 -13.99
N CYS A 149 -3.39 12.58 -15.12
CA CYS A 149 -4.02 11.33 -15.53
C CYS A 149 -3.27 10.09 -15.07
N ALA A 150 -2.17 10.24 -14.34
CA ALA A 150 -1.45 9.12 -13.75
C ALA A 150 -2.38 8.26 -12.91
N CYS A 151 -2.30 6.93 -13.08
CA CYS A 151 -3.21 5.99 -12.44
C CYS A 151 -3.09 5.97 -10.90
N GLY A 152 -4.14 5.49 -10.23
CA GLY A 152 -4.13 5.16 -8.81
C GLY A 152 -4.00 6.35 -7.86
N ARG A 153 -4.28 7.58 -8.30
CA ARG A 153 -4.20 8.78 -7.48
C ARG A 153 -5.55 9.14 -6.89
N LEU A 154 -5.57 9.43 -5.60
CA LEU A 154 -6.64 10.16 -4.97
C LEU A 154 -6.13 11.56 -4.66
N GLN A 155 -6.99 12.55 -4.79
CA GLN A 155 -6.64 13.91 -4.39
C GLN A 155 -6.64 13.97 -2.86
N ASP A 156 -5.46 14.10 -2.27
CA ASP A 156 -5.34 14.40 -0.85
C ASP A 156 -5.91 15.80 -0.60
N SER A 157 -7.04 15.86 0.09
CA SER A 157 -7.62 17.11 0.55
C SER A 157 -6.88 17.62 1.79
N ASP A 158 -5.55 17.77 1.69
CA ASP A 158 -4.66 18.14 2.80
C ASP A 158 -4.80 19.60 3.28
N ASN A 159 -5.75 20.40 2.76
CA ASN A 159 -5.84 21.81 3.11
C ASN A 159 -7.11 22.25 3.84
N LEU A 160 -7.92 21.36 4.38
CA LEU A 160 -9.05 21.75 5.23
C LEU A 160 -9.06 20.97 6.55
N ILE A 161 -8.37 21.53 7.55
CA ILE A 161 -8.55 21.20 8.97
C ILE A 161 -9.99 21.56 9.35
N SER A 162 -10.90 20.60 9.34
CA SER A 162 -12.15 20.71 10.06
C SER A 162 -12.53 19.37 10.68
N GLU A 163 -12.57 19.33 11.99
CA GLU A 163 -12.87 18.21 12.89
C GLU A 163 -14.31 17.63 12.79
N SER A 164 -15.04 17.88 11.72
CA SER A 164 -16.39 17.35 11.53
C SER A 164 -16.51 16.60 10.21
N ARG A 165 -15.56 15.69 9.91
CA ARG A 165 -15.75 14.77 8.78
C ARG A 165 -16.60 13.59 9.24
N LYS A 166 -17.94 13.72 9.09
CA LYS A 166 -18.76 12.57 8.68
C LYS A 166 -18.02 11.89 7.53
N LYS A 167 -17.82 10.55 7.59
CA LYS A 167 -17.37 9.74 6.44
C LYS A 167 -18.05 10.29 5.19
N ARG A 168 -17.35 11.10 4.41
CA ARG A 168 -17.82 11.42 3.06
C ARG A 168 -17.55 10.18 2.26
N ASP A 169 -18.54 9.75 1.51
CA ASP A 169 -18.46 8.71 0.51
C ASP A 169 -17.32 9.06 -0.47
N GLU A 170 -16.10 8.67 -0.15
CA GLU A 170 -14.92 8.81 -1.01
C GLU A 170 -15.03 7.70 -2.07
N GLN A 171 -15.85 7.96 -3.10
CA GLN A 171 -15.91 7.03 -4.23
C GLN A 171 -14.60 7.12 -5.01
N PHE A 172 -14.03 5.96 -5.33
CA PHE A 172 -12.84 5.89 -6.14
C PHE A 172 -13.10 6.40 -7.57
N PRO A 173 -12.23 7.27 -8.13
CA PRO A 173 -12.42 7.86 -9.46
C PRO A 173 -12.40 6.84 -10.59
N TRP A 174 -11.93 5.62 -10.36
CA TRP A 174 -11.96 4.49 -11.30
C TRP A 174 -13.17 3.59 -11.16
N GLN A 175 -14.05 3.83 -10.18
CA GLN A 175 -15.26 3.04 -10.01
C GLN A 175 -16.28 3.38 -11.09
N VAL A 176 -16.80 2.36 -11.76
CA VAL A 176 -17.81 2.51 -12.80
C VAL A 176 -19.06 1.67 -12.52
N LEU A 177 -20.19 2.05 -13.09
CA LEU A 177 -21.45 1.33 -13.00
C LEU A 177 -21.91 0.92 -14.39
N LEU A 178 -22.24 -0.37 -14.56
CA LEU A 178 -22.82 -0.92 -15.77
C LEU A 178 -24.34 -0.73 -15.73
N LEU A 179 -24.92 -0.15 -16.80
CA LEU A 179 -26.34 0.18 -16.92
C LEU A 179 -26.96 -0.66 -18.02
N ASN A 180 -28.07 -1.29 -17.74
CA ASN A 180 -28.86 -2.01 -18.74
C ASN A 180 -29.61 -1.04 -19.69
N SER A 181 -30.36 -1.57 -20.66
CA SER A 181 -31.09 -0.76 -21.63
C SER A 181 -32.20 0.12 -21.01
N GLU A 182 -32.59 -0.12 -19.77
CA GLU A 182 -33.54 0.69 -19.01
C GLU A 182 -32.84 1.79 -18.19
N GLY A 183 -31.52 1.88 -18.27
CA GLY A 183 -30.70 2.80 -17.46
C GLY A 183 -30.53 2.38 -16.00
N LYS A 184 -30.91 1.15 -15.64
CA LYS A 184 -30.72 0.60 -14.29
C LYS A 184 -29.33 -0.02 -14.15
N GLY A 185 -28.64 0.30 -13.04
CA GLY A 185 -27.40 -0.34 -12.67
C GLY A 185 -27.57 -1.81 -12.35
N PHE A 186 -26.66 -2.67 -12.79
CA PHE A 186 -26.70 -4.10 -12.53
C PHE A 186 -25.36 -4.70 -12.08
N CYS A 187 -24.24 -4.12 -12.45
CA CYS A 187 -22.88 -4.55 -12.11
C CYS A 187 -21.95 -3.36 -11.98
N GLY A 188 -20.80 -3.59 -11.34
CA GLY A 188 -19.72 -2.62 -11.26
C GLY A 188 -18.54 -2.96 -12.17
N GLY A 189 -17.49 -2.14 -12.07
CA GLY A 189 -16.22 -2.34 -12.73
C GLY A 189 -15.20 -1.29 -12.31
N ALA A 190 -13.99 -1.41 -12.83
CA ALA A 190 -12.89 -0.50 -12.60
C ALA A 190 -12.29 0.02 -13.91
N LEU A 191 -12.09 1.33 -14.02
CA LEU A 191 -11.41 1.95 -15.16
C LEU A 191 -9.91 1.62 -15.09
N LEU A 192 -9.37 0.94 -16.11
CA LEU A 192 -7.93 0.59 -16.21
C LEU A 192 -7.14 1.56 -17.09
N LYS A 193 -7.75 2.03 -18.15
CA LYS A 193 -7.24 3.06 -19.06
C LYS A 193 -8.37 3.98 -19.48
N SER A 194 -8.07 5.09 -20.11
CA SER A 194 -9.09 6.05 -20.56
C SER A 194 -10.22 5.45 -21.39
N ASN A 195 -10.01 4.28 -22.02
CA ASN A 195 -10.99 3.61 -22.86
C ASN A 195 -11.16 2.11 -22.55
N TYR A 196 -10.66 1.63 -21.40
CA TYR A 196 -10.82 0.24 -20.98
C TYR A 196 -11.32 0.13 -19.54
N VAL A 197 -12.39 -0.65 -19.37
CA VAL A 197 -12.99 -0.99 -18.08
C VAL A 197 -12.84 -2.48 -17.84
N LEU A 198 -12.45 -2.85 -16.61
CA LEU A 198 -12.45 -4.22 -16.15
C LEU A 198 -13.71 -4.51 -15.37
N THR A 199 -14.34 -5.65 -15.65
CA THR A 199 -15.45 -6.21 -14.90
C THR A 199 -15.34 -7.74 -14.87
N THR A 200 -16.34 -8.42 -14.35
CA THR A 200 -16.41 -9.88 -14.39
C THR A 200 -16.98 -10.38 -15.73
N ALA A 201 -16.60 -11.59 -16.13
CA ALA A 201 -17.16 -12.25 -17.32
C ALA A 201 -18.69 -12.43 -17.19
N GLU A 202 -19.14 -12.83 -16.01
CA GLU A 202 -20.55 -12.95 -15.65
C GLU A 202 -21.30 -11.64 -15.94
N CYS A 203 -20.83 -10.50 -15.42
CA CYS A 203 -21.44 -9.19 -15.67
C CYS A 203 -21.48 -8.81 -17.16
N ALA A 204 -20.40 -9.09 -17.89
CA ALA A 204 -20.32 -8.79 -19.32
C ALA A 204 -21.27 -9.64 -20.17
N LEU A 205 -21.71 -10.80 -19.65
CA LEU A 205 -22.63 -11.73 -20.31
C LEU A 205 -24.10 -11.51 -19.94
N LEU A 206 -24.40 -10.86 -18.79
CA LEU A 206 -25.79 -10.65 -18.33
C LEU A 206 -26.66 -9.93 -19.34
N HIS A 207 -26.10 -8.97 -20.07
CA HIS A 207 -26.81 -8.21 -21.09
C HIS A 207 -26.02 -8.14 -22.41
N SER A 208 -26.74 -8.30 -23.53
CA SER A 208 -26.13 -8.17 -24.86
C SER A 208 -25.64 -6.74 -25.12
N HIS A 209 -26.42 -5.75 -24.70
CA HIS A 209 -26.14 -4.32 -24.82
C HIS A 209 -26.29 -3.66 -23.47
N PHE A 210 -25.32 -2.84 -23.11
CA PHE A 210 -25.31 -2.04 -21.89
C PHE A 210 -24.35 -0.86 -22.04
N GLU A 211 -24.55 0.14 -21.20
CA GLU A 211 -23.75 1.36 -21.14
C GLU A 211 -22.93 1.39 -19.84
N ILE A 212 -21.94 2.25 -19.76
CA ILE A 212 -21.10 2.41 -18.59
C ILE A 212 -21.17 3.84 -18.10
N ARG A 213 -21.55 4.02 -16.84
CA ARG A 213 -21.51 5.30 -16.16
C ARG A 213 -20.17 5.45 -15.43
N VAL A 214 -19.44 6.52 -15.77
CA VAL A 214 -18.14 6.91 -15.18
C VAL A 214 -18.27 8.21 -14.43
N GLY A 215 -17.40 8.48 -13.46
CA GLY A 215 -17.39 9.73 -12.71
C GLY A 215 -18.50 9.79 -11.65
N THR A 216 -18.82 8.68 -11.02
CA THR A 216 -19.84 8.58 -10.00
C THR A 216 -19.40 9.25 -8.70
N GLY A 217 -19.75 10.51 -8.52
CA GLY A 217 -19.69 11.22 -7.24
C GLY A 217 -20.90 10.89 -6.35
N PRO A 218 -20.89 11.29 -5.06
CA PRO A 218 -22.05 11.16 -4.19
C PRO A 218 -23.28 11.79 -4.84
N SER A 219 -24.42 11.11 -4.75
CA SER A 219 -25.69 11.50 -5.36
C SER A 219 -25.95 12.99 -5.21
N GLY A 220 -25.94 13.74 -6.33
CA GLY A 220 -26.33 15.14 -6.39
C GLY A 220 -25.22 16.16 -6.66
N THR A 221 -23.97 15.77 -6.86
CA THR A 221 -22.94 16.71 -7.34
C THR A 221 -23.03 16.84 -8.85
N ASN A 222 -23.58 17.93 -9.29
CA ASN A 222 -23.88 18.26 -10.68
C ASN A 222 -22.73 18.02 -11.65
N GLY A 223 -22.94 17.17 -12.66
CA GLY A 223 -22.29 17.33 -13.97
C GLY A 223 -20.97 16.58 -14.19
N THR A 224 -20.52 15.69 -13.30
CA THR A 224 -19.29 14.91 -13.51
C THR A 224 -19.56 13.52 -14.11
N GLU A 225 -20.79 13.05 -14.07
CA GLU A 225 -21.15 11.74 -14.62
C GLU A 225 -21.23 11.76 -16.14
N LYS A 226 -20.62 10.79 -16.78
CA LYS A 226 -20.65 10.57 -18.23
C LYS A 226 -21.09 9.14 -18.53
N ILE A 227 -22.03 8.98 -19.48
CA ILE A 227 -22.43 7.67 -19.97
C ILE A 227 -21.62 7.35 -21.22
N MET A 228 -20.96 6.20 -21.20
CA MET A 228 -20.07 5.71 -22.24
C MET A 228 -20.63 4.47 -22.89
N GLN A 229 -20.50 4.40 -24.22
CA GLN A 229 -20.90 3.23 -25.01
C GLN A 229 -19.76 2.20 -25.05
N VAL A 230 -20.11 0.93 -24.99
CA VAL A 230 -19.17 -0.18 -25.17
C VAL A 230 -19.04 -0.52 -26.63
N SER A 231 -17.82 -0.50 -27.17
CA SER A 231 -17.53 -0.90 -28.57
C SER A 231 -17.25 -2.38 -28.69
N GLU A 232 -16.52 -2.96 -27.74
CA GLU A 232 -16.12 -4.36 -27.79
C GLU A 232 -16.03 -4.95 -26.37
N LYS A 233 -16.36 -6.25 -26.26
CA LYS A 233 -16.28 -7.03 -25.02
C LYS A 233 -15.28 -8.16 -25.21
N HIS A 234 -14.20 -8.14 -24.42
CA HIS A 234 -13.21 -9.20 -24.40
C HIS A 234 -13.43 -10.04 -23.14
N ILE A 235 -14.14 -11.15 -23.28
CA ILE A 235 -14.34 -12.12 -22.21
C ILE A 235 -13.19 -13.11 -22.22
N HIS A 236 -12.66 -13.45 -21.05
CA HIS A 236 -11.56 -14.41 -20.98
C HIS A 236 -12.02 -15.77 -21.53
N MET A 237 -11.30 -16.29 -22.55
CA MET A 237 -11.71 -17.47 -23.31
C MET A 237 -11.84 -18.76 -22.49
N ARG A 238 -11.25 -18.78 -21.27
CA ARG A 238 -11.35 -19.90 -20.33
C ARG A 238 -12.26 -19.59 -19.16
N TYR A 239 -13.18 -18.64 -19.31
CA TYR A 239 -14.21 -18.42 -18.31
C TYR A 239 -15.09 -19.66 -18.21
N ASP A 240 -15.30 -20.13 -17.02
CA ASP A 240 -16.15 -21.27 -16.68
C ASP A 240 -17.23 -20.81 -15.73
N GLU A 241 -18.48 -20.87 -16.18
CA GLU A 241 -19.63 -20.37 -15.44
C GLU A 241 -19.94 -21.26 -14.21
N ASP A 242 -19.69 -22.57 -14.31
CA ASP A 242 -20.01 -23.53 -13.23
C ASP A 242 -19.03 -23.39 -12.06
N THR A 243 -17.76 -23.12 -12.34
CA THR A 243 -16.70 -23.01 -11.33
C THR A 243 -16.36 -21.58 -10.95
N GLY A 244 -16.80 -20.58 -11.74
CA GLY A 244 -16.39 -19.19 -11.60
C GLY A 244 -14.90 -18.95 -11.90
N GLU A 245 -14.20 -19.91 -12.49
CA GLU A 245 -12.81 -19.71 -12.88
C GLU A 245 -12.66 -18.73 -14.04
N ASN A 246 -11.63 -17.89 -13.98
CA ASN A 246 -11.34 -16.85 -14.97
C ASN A 246 -12.52 -15.90 -15.20
N ASN A 247 -13.29 -15.60 -14.14
CA ASN A 247 -14.42 -14.66 -14.18
C ASN A 247 -13.91 -13.22 -14.34
N ILE A 248 -13.48 -12.86 -15.55
CA ILE A 248 -12.89 -11.58 -15.87
C ILE A 248 -13.18 -11.18 -17.33
N ALA A 249 -13.50 -9.92 -17.56
CA ALA A 249 -13.78 -9.33 -18.86
C ALA A 249 -13.26 -7.90 -18.98
N LEU A 250 -12.70 -7.54 -20.14
CA LEU A 250 -12.37 -6.19 -20.53
C LEU A 250 -13.45 -5.62 -21.47
N LEU A 251 -13.88 -4.41 -21.18
CA LEU A 251 -14.84 -3.65 -21.96
C LEU A 251 -14.10 -2.49 -22.63
N GLN A 252 -14.06 -2.44 -23.95
CA GLN A 252 -13.53 -1.31 -24.67
C GLN A 252 -14.63 -0.27 -24.88
N LEU A 253 -14.34 0.97 -24.51
CA LEU A 253 -15.25 2.09 -24.71
C LEU A 253 -15.09 2.65 -26.14
N GLN A 254 -16.17 3.20 -26.69
CA GLN A 254 -16.13 3.85 -28.00
C GLN A 254 -15.32 5.15 -27.99
N GLU A 255 -15.36 5.87 -26.86
CA GLU A 255 -14.64 7.12 -26.66
C GLU A 255 -13.74 7.01 -25.44
N HIS A 256 -12.74 7.89 -25.38
CA HIS A 256 -11.89 8.02 -24.20
C HIS A 256 -12.60 8.79 -23.10
N VAL A 257 -12.42 8.35 -21.87
CA VAL A 257 -12.82 9.09 -20.67
C VAL A 257 -11.87 10.26 -20.48
N ASP A 258 -12.41 11.45 -20.27
CA ASP A 258 -11.61 12.63 -19.99
C ASP A 258 -11.03 12.53 -18.58
N CYS A 259 -9.72 12.65 -18.47
CA CYS A 259 -9.05 12.63 -17.18
C CYS A 259 -9.39 13.85 -16.35
N ASN A 260 -9.96 13.61 -15.18
CA ASN A 260 -10.17 14.62 -14.14
C ASN A 260 -10.19 13.95 -12.77
N HIS A 261 -10.32 14.71 -11.70
CA HIS A 261 -10.29 14.17 -10.32
C HIS A 261 -11.36 13.13 -10.00
N HIS A 262 -12.42 13.06 -10.80
CA HIS A 262 -13.53 12.11 -10.64
C HIS A 262 -13.46 10.94 -11.62
N GLN A 263 -12.51 10.95 -12.55
CA GLN A 263 -12.38 9.98 -13.63
C GLN A 263 -10.91 9.70 -13.90
N LEU A 264 -10.32 8.82 -13.09
CA LEU A 264 -8.93 8.39 -13.20
C LEU A 264 -8.88 6.85 -13.26
N PRO A 265 -7.92 6.27 -13.99
CA PRO A 265 -7.70 4.83 -13.96
C PRO A 265 -7.05 4.39 -12.64
N VAL A 266 -7.31 3.15 -12.24
CA VAL A 266 -6.54 2.46 -11.20
C VAL A 266 -5.27 1.86 -11.81
N CYS A 267 -4.16 1.84 -11.04
CA CYS A 267 -2.95 1.18 -11.52
C CYS A 267 -3.10 -0.34 -11.53
N THR A 268 -2.58 -0.98 -12.57
CA THR A 268 -2.43 -2.43 -12.61
C THR A 268 -1.05 -2.79 -12.05
N PRO A 269 -0.98 -3.63 -11.00
CA PRO A 269 0.30 -4.05 -10.44
C PRO A 269 0.94 -5.11 -11.33
N GLU A 270 2.27 -5.22 -11.28
CA GLU A 270 2.94 -6.40 -11.79
C GLU A 270 2.69 -7.61 -10.89
N ARG A 271 2.80 -8.82 -11.47
CA ARG A 271 2.42 -10.06 -10.81
C ARG A 271 3.18 -10.27 -9.50
N ASP A 272 4.50 -10.23 -9.53
CA ASP A 272 5.31 -10.52 -8.35
C ASP A 272 5.11 -9.46 -7.25
N PHE A 273 4.93 -8.20 -7.64
CA PHE A 273 4.59 -7.13 -6.72
C PHE A 273 3.23 -7.34 -6.07
N ALA A 274 2.22 -7.74 -6.84
CA ALA A 274 0.90 -8.03 -6.29
C ALA A 274 0.93 -9.23 -5.33
N GLU A 275 1.57 -10.34 -5.73
CA GLU A 275 1.53 -11.61 -5.00
C GLU A 275 2.42 -11.66 -3.76
N HIS A 276 3.51 -10.88 -3.73
CA HIS A 276 4.45 -10.89 -2.60
C HIS A 276 4.36 -9.65 -1.70
N VAL A 277 3.75 -8.56 -2.19
CA VAL A 277 3.67 -7.30 -1.44
C VAL A 277 2.24 -6.89 -1.15
N LEU A 278 1.43 -6.67 -2.20
CA LEU A 278 0.12 -6.03 -2.03
C LEU A 278 -0.87 -6.96 -1.34
N ILE A 279 -1.09 -8.16 -1.91
CA ILE A 279 -2.12 -9.09 -1.45
C ILE A 279 -1.83 -9.61 -0.03
N PRO A 280 -0.65 -10.21 0.27
CA PRO A 280 -0.45 -10.88 1.55
C PRO A 280 -0.07 -9.95 2.70
N LYS A 281 0.40 -8.74 2.42
CA LYS A 281 1.00 -7.86 3.45
C LYS A 281 0.19 -6.63 3.76
N LEU A 282 -0.73 -6.23 2.89
CA LEU A 282 -1.48 -4.99 3.02
C LEU A 282 -2.98 -5.27 3.04
N ALA A 283 -3.68 -4.55 3.90
CA ALA A 283 -5.14 -4.49 3.80
C ALA A 283 -5.53 -3.75 2.52
N GLY A 284 -6.58 -4.22 1.86
CA GLY A 284 -7.16 -3.58 0.70
C GLY A 284 -8.54 -3.01 0.99
N THR A 285 -9.02 -2.16 0.10
CA THR A 285 -10.38 -1.65 0.11
C THR A 285 -11.15 -2.29 -1.02
N VAL A 286 -12.21 -3.02 -0.69
CA VAL A 286 -13.22 -3.44 -1.68
C VAL A 286 -14.12 -2.25 -1.93
N SER A 287 -14.28 -1.88 -3.18
CA SER A 287 -15.23 -0.88 -3.61
C SER A 287 -16.17 -1.47 -4.64
N GLY A 288 -17.44 -1.11 -4.54
CA GLY A 288 -18.46 -1.66 -5.42
C GLY A 288 -19.81 -1.01 -5.22
N TRP A 289 -20.83 -1.70 -5.69
CA TRP A 289 -22.21 -1.24 -5.69
C TRP A 289 -23.06 -2.15 -4.84
N ARG A 290 -23.83 -1.58 -3.96
CA ARG A 290 -24.75 -2.28 -3.06
C ARG A 290 -26.20 -1.95 -3.42
N MET A 291 -27.07 -2.95 -3.39
CA MET A 291 -28.50 -2.72 -3.55
C MET A 291 -29.10 -1.97 -2.35
N GLU A 292 -29.74 -0.87 -2.60
CA GLU A 292 -30.52 -0.13 -1.62
C GLU A 292 -31.91 0.20 -2.23
N GLY A 293 -32.91 -0.59 -1.87
CA GLY A 293 -34.17 -0.61 -2.59
C GLY A 293 -34.01 -1.14 -4.02
N ASP A 294 -34.44 -0.36 -5.03
CA ASP A 294 -34.31 -0.70 -6.45
C ASP A 294 -33.10 -0.07 -7.14
N GLU A 295 -32.22 0.61 -6.37
CA GLU A 295 -31.04 1.31 -6.90
C GLU A 295 -29.75 0.74 -6.33
N LEU A 296 -28.67 0.84 -7.13
CA LEU A 296 -27.31 0.53 -6.70
C LEU A 296 -26.63 1.80 -6.17
N LYS A 297 -26.13 1.75 -4.93
CA LYS A 297 -25.32 2.79 -4.31
C LYS A 297 -23.91 2.30 -4.08
N GLY A 298 -22.95 3.20 -4.21
CA GLY A 298 -21.55 2.91 -3.94
C GLY A 298 -21.33 2.55 -2.47
N ASP A 299 -20.47 1.57 -2.22
CA ASP A 299 -20.07 1.14 -0.88
C ASP A 299 -18.61 0.70 -0.86
N GLU A 300 -17.96 0.86 0.28
CA GLU A 300 -16.53 0.56 0.49
C GLU A 300 -16.33 -0.20 1.79
N MET A 301 -15.49 -1.24 1.75
CA MET A 301 -15.20 -2.08 2.91
C MET A 301 -13.70 -2.41 2.98
N GLN A 302 -13.17 -2.43 4.20
CA GLN A 302 -11.79 -2.85 4.43
C GLN A 302 -11.70 -4.37 4.52
N VAL A 303 -10.75 -4.93 3.78
CA VAL A 303 -10.52 -6.36 3.66
C VAL A 303 -9.06 -6.69 3.93
N SER A 304 -8.83 -7.72 4.73
CA SER A 304 -7.50 -8.30 4.93
C SER A 304 -7.38 -9.63 4.16
N TYR A 305 -6.18 -9.95 3.73
CA TYR A 305 -5.89 -11.24 3.10
C TYR A 305 -6.20 -12.40 4.04
N LEU A 306 -6.86 -13.43 3.51
CA LEU A 306 -7.11 -14.69 4.20
C LEU A 306 -6.24 -15.79 3.58
N PRO A 307 -5.46 -16.54 4.38
CA PRO A 307 -4.67 -17.66 3.89
C PRO A 307 -5.51 -18.69 3.13
N ALA A 308 -4.94 -19.28 2.08
CA ALA A 308 -5.66 -20.19 1.18
C ALA A 308 -6.27 -21.41 1.89
N GLU A 309 -5.59 -21.93 2.91
CA GLU A 309 -6.08 -23.09 3.67
C GLU A 309 -7.30 -22.72 4.53
N ASP A 310 -7.29 -21.56 5.17
CA ASP A 310 -8.43 -21.06 5.95
C ASP A 310 -9.63 -20.77 5.04
N CYS A 311 -9.37 -20.14 3.89
CA CYS A 311 -10.39 -19.87 2.90
C CYS A 311 -11.07 -21.14 2.37
N LYS A 312 -10.29 -22.17 2.04
CA LYS A 312 -10.82 -23.47 1.60
C LYS A 312 -11.75 -24.12 2.62
N GLN A 313 -11.41 -23.98 3.90
CA GLN A 313 -12.23 -24.50 4.99
C GLN A 313 -13.53 -23.71 5.16
N ILE A 314 -13.46 -22.37 5.13
CA ILE A 314 -14.63 -21.50 5.34
C ILE A 314 -15.61 -21.61 4.16
N LEU A 315 -15.11 -21.50 2.93
CA LEU A 315 -15.96 -21.48 1.74
C LEU A 315 -16.26 -22.89 1.16
N ASN A 316 -15.60 -23.92 1.70
CA ASN A 316 -15.69 -25.29 1.21
C ASN A 316 -15.44 -25.43 -0.32
N ILE A 317 -14.43 -24.71 -0.82
CA ILE A 317 -14.05 -24.66 -2.24
C ILE A 317 -12.58 -25.03 -2.44
N SER A 318 -12.22 -25.44 -3.64
CA SER A 318 -10.84 -25.55 -4.07
C SER A 318 -10.41 -24.26 -4.76
N LEU A 319 -9.34 -23.63 -4.22
CA LEU A 319 -8.77 -22.41 -4.81
C LEU A 319 -7.77 -22.74 -5.90
N THR A 320 -7.84 -21.98 -6.98
CA THR A 320 -6.80 -21.97 -8.01
C THR A 320 -5.75 -20.89 -7.68
N ASN A 321 -4.61 -20.94 -8.36
CA ASN A 321 -3.59 -19.89 -8.22
C ASN A 321 -4.01 -18.54 -8.81
N ARG A 322 -5.17 -18.47 -9.44
CA ARG A 322 -5.79 -17.23 -9.99
C ARG A 322 -6.83 -16.62 -9.07
N GLN A 323 -6.96 -17.18 -7.88
CA GLN A 323 -7.94 -16.74 -6.88
C GLN A 323 -7.27 -16.55 -5.54
N PHE A 324 -7.80 -15.66 -4.74
CA PHE A 324 -7.43 -15.49 -3.34
C PHE A 324 -8.63 -15.01 -2.54
N CYS A 325 -8.55 -15.12 -1.22
CA CYS A 325 -9.62 -14.72 -0.33
C CYS A 325 -9.25 -13.50 0.50
N GLY A 326 -10.25 -12.71 0.79
CA GLY A 326 -10.18 -11.64 1.74
C GLY A 326 -11.28 -11.77 2.78
N HIS A 327 -10.97 -11.34 3.99
CA HIS A 327 -11.89 -11.33 5.11
C HIS A 327 -12.21 -9.88 5.51
N LEU A 328 -13.50 -9.57 5.73
CA LEU A 328 -13.94 -8.27 6.20
C LEU A 328 -13.43 -8.00 7.60
N GLN A 329 -13.06 -6.76 7.86
CA GLN A 329 -12.69 -6.32 9.21
C GLN A 329 -13.92 -5.99 10.07
N GLU A 330 -15.05 -5.68 9.44
CA GLU A 330 -16.32 -5.36 10.11
C GLU A 330 -17.46 -6.13 9.41
N ALA A 331 -18.32 -6.78 10.18
CA ALA A 331 -19.47 -7.51 9.65
C ALA A 331 -20.46 -6.57 8.93
N VAL A 332 -20.90 -6.95 7.74
CA VAL A 332 -21.83 -6.16 6.90
C VAL A 332 -23.03 -6.99 6.48
N ASP A 333 -24.21 -6.44 6.67
CA ASP A 333 -25.49 -7.10 6.36
C ASP A 333 -25.88 -7.13 4.86
N LYS A 334 -25.03 -6.62 3.95
CA LYS A 334 -25.44 -6.34 2.58
C LYS A 334 -24.42 -6.78 1.54
N ARG A 335 -24.91 -7.36 0.44
CA ARG A 335 -24.11 -7.86 -0.68
C ARG A 335 -23.70 -6.76 -1.64
N LEU A 336 -22.47 -6.83 -2.14
CA LEU A 336 -21.99 -6.03 -3.27
C LEU A 336 -22.40 -6.69 -4.59
N ALA A 337 -22.70 -5.88 -5.58
CA ALA A 337 -22.97 -6.35 -6.94
C ALA A 337 -21.70 -6.93 -7.58
N GLY A 338 -21.87 -7.83 -8.54
CA GLY A 338 -20.78 -8.35 -9.35
C GLY A 338 -19.95 -7.24 -9.98
N GLY A 339 -18.66 -7.48 -10.22
CA GLY A 339 -17.74 -6.49 -10.76
C GLY A 339 -17.22 -5.48 -9.73
N SER A 340 -17.54 -5.64 -8.44
CA SER A 340 -16.83 -4.94 -7.36
C SER A 340 -15.36 -5.34 -7.36
N PHE A 341 -14.49 -4.44 -6.94
CA PHE A 341 -13.06 -4.65 -7.04
C PHE A 341 -12.33 -4.40 -5.72
N LEU A 342 -11.18 -5.04 -5.56
CA LEU A 342 -10.26 -4.81 -4.47
C LEU A 342 -9.08 -3.98 -4.95
N ALA A 343 -8.85 -2.85 -4.30
CA ALA A 343 -7.69 -2.01 -4.53
C ALA A 343 -6.85 -1.86 -3.25
N THR A 344 -5.54 -1.85 -3.40
CA THR A 344 -4.60 -1.76 -2.28
C THR A 344 -3.71 -0.53 -2.45
N LYS A 345 -3.61 0.29 -1.40
CA LYS A 345 -2.76 1.49 -1.38
C LYS A 345 -1.32 1.11 -1.01
N TYR A 346 -0.37 1.51 -1.85
CA TYR A 346 1.05 1.35 -1.59
C TYR A 346 1.80 2.65 -1.88
N LYS A 347 2.50 3.19 -0.89
CA LYS A 347 3.27 4.45 -0.98
C LYS A 347 2.49 5.60 -1.68
N GLY A 348 1.20 5.72 -1.37
CA GLY A 348 0.35 6.79 -1.93
C GLY A 348 -0.37 6.45 -3.24
N THR A 349 -0.01 5.37 -3.92
CA THR A 349 -0.62 4.92 -5.19
C THR A 349 -1.52 3.72 -4.96
N TRP A 350 -2.69 3.70 -5.62
CA TRP A 350 -3.65 2.61 -5.54
C TRP A 350 -3.48 1.62 -6.70
N PHE A 351 -3.42 0.35 -6.36
CA PHE A 351 -3.26 -0.76 -7.30
C PHE A 351 -4.45 -1.72 -7.23
N LEU A 352 -4.96 -2.11 -8.38
CA LEU A 352 -6.02 -3.10 -8.50
C LEU A 352 -5.45 -4.50 -8.24
N THR A 353 -5.95 -5.18 -7.22
CA THR A 353 -5.46 -6.52 -6.84
C THR A 353 -6.46 -7.62 -7.10
N GLY A 354 -7.76 -7.33 -7.05
CA GLY A 354 -8.80 -8.34 -7.23
C GLY A 354 -10.09 -7.83 -7.84
N MET A 355 -10.82 -8.75 -8.49
CA MET A 355 -12.21 -8.58 -8.88
C MET A 355 -13.07 -9.53 -8.06
N LEU A 356 -14.18 -9.02 -7.53
CA LEU A 356 -15.13 -9.84 -6.79
C LEU A 356 -15.85 -10.76 -7.77
N GLY A 357 -15.65 -12.06 -7.59
CA GLY A 357 -16.37 -13.10 -8.30
C GLY A 357 -17.81 -13.27 -7.80
N SER A 358 -18.44 -14.33 -8.24
CA SER A 358 -19.75 -14.72 -7.72
C SER A 358 -19.70 -14.90 -6.21
N TRP A 359 -20.77 -14.50 -5.54
CA TRP A 359 -20.91 -14.68 -4.10
C TRP A 359 -20.82 -16.14 -3.69
N PRO A 360 -20.25 -16.42 -2.51
CA PRO A 360 -20.40 -17.73 -1.93
C PRO A 360 -21.90 -18.08 -1.77
N PRO A 361 -22.25 -19.39 -1.75
CA PRO A 361 -23.61 -19.85 -1.54
C PRO A 361 -24.27 -19.21 -0.30
N GLU A 362 -25.60 -19.12 -0.32
CA GLU A 362 -26.39 -18.42 0.71
C GLU A 362 -26.15 -18.87 2.17
N ASP A 363 -25.59 -20.06 2.37
CA ASP A 363 -25.32 -20.66 3.68
C ASP A 363 -23.89 -20.42 4.22
N THR A 364 -23.07 -19.61 3.55
CA THR A 364 -21.68 -19.36 3.96
C THR A 364 -21.53 -18.03 4.67
N ASP A 365 -20.45 -17.93 5.45
CA ASP A 365 -20.07 -16.73 6.19
C ASP A 365 -19.93 -15.52 5.28
N TRP A 366 -20.70 -14.46 5.55
CA TRP A 366 -20.76 -13.23 4.76
C TRP A 366 -19.52 -12.35 4.87
N GLU A 367 -18.56 -12.74 5.69
CA GLU A 367 -17.37 -11.96 5.98
C GLU A 367 -16.19 -12.35 5.06
N THR A 368 -16.30 -13.45 4.30
CA THR A 368 -15.22 -13.95 3.45
C THR A 368 -15.56 -13.80 1.96
N PHE A 369 -14.69 -13.13 1.22
CA PHE A 369 -14.82 -12.87 -0.21
C PHE A 369 -13.82 -13.65 -1.02
N LEU A 370 -14.27 -14.19 -2.17
CA LEU A 370 -13.43 -14.80 -3.18
C LEU A 370 -13.13 -13.80 -4.29
N PHE A 371 -11.85 -13.51 -4.50
CA PHE A 371 -11.40 -12.61 -5.55
C PHE A 371 -10.68 -13.33 -6.67
N THR A 372 -10.95 -12.91 -7.90
CA THR A 372 -10.09 -13.19 -9.04
C THR A 372 -8.84 -12.32 -8.93
N ASN A 373 -7.64 -12.93 -8.89
CA ASN A 373 -6.36 -12.24 -8.82
C ASN A 373 -6.04 -11.56 -10.15
N THR A 374 -6.24 -10.25 -10.23
CA THR A 374 -6.07 -9.48 -11.48
C THR A 374 -4.64 -9.49 -12.02
N ALA A 375 -3.64 -9.60 -11.14
CA ALA A 375 -2.24 -9.63 -11.54
C ALA A 375 -1.86 -10.87 -12.37
N ARG A 376 -2.66 -11.95 -12.30
CA ARG A 376 -2.48 -13.15 -13.13
C ARG A 376 -2.92 -12.96 -14.58
N TYR A 377 -3.57 -11.82 -14.90
CA TYR A 377 -4.12 -11.53 -16.23
C TYR A 377 -3.39 -10.37 -16.92
N ILE A 378 -2.27 -9.88 -16.41
CA ILE A 378 -1.51 -8.74 -16.97
C ILE A 378 -1.12 -8.97 -18.43
N ILE A 379 -0.68 -10.19 -18.80
CA ILE A 379 -0.34 -10.51 -20.19
C ILE A 379 -1.59 -10.43 -21.07
N TRP A 380 -2.72 -10.96 -20.57
CA TRP A 380 -3.99 -10.92 -21.29
C TRP A 380 -4.50 -9.48 -21.43
N PHE A 381 -4.33 -8.62 -20.41
CA PHE A 381 -4.63 -7.19 -20.52
C PHE A 381 -3.79 -6.54 -21.63
N LYS A 382 -2.46 -6.76 -21.62
CA LYS A 382 -1.56 -6.20 -22.65
C LYS A 382 -1.90 -6.66 -24.06
N GLN A 383 -2.44 -7.84 -24.25
CA GLN A 383 -2.85 -8.38 -25.54
C GLN A 383 -4.16 -7.77 -26.05
N ASN A 384 -5.08 -7.41 -25.17
CA ASN A 384 -6.43 -6.93 -25.52
C ASN A 384 -6.61 -5.40 -25.37
N MET A 385 -5.76 -4.71 -24.63
CA MET A 385 -5.73 -3.25 -24.53
C MET A 385 -4.70 -2.69 -25.51
N LYS A 386 -5.17 -2.37 -26.72
CA LYS A 386 -4.35 -1.77 -27.77
C LYS A 386 -4.37 -0.26 -27.72
#